data_ea2eeb22be5ed58e9490693ba1ee3127
#
_entry.id   ea2eeb22be5ed58e9490693ba1ee3127
#
_cell.length_a   1.000
_cell.length_b   1.000
_cell.length_c   1.000
_cell.angle_alpha   90.00
_cell.angle_beta   90.00
_cell.angle_gamma   90.00
#
_symmetry.space_group_name_H-M   'P 1'
#
loop_
_entity.id
_entity.type
_entity.pdbx_description
1 polymer ?
#
loop_
_entity_poly.entity_id
_entity_poly.type
_entity_poly.pdbx_seq_one_letter_code
_entity_poly.pdbx_strand_id
1 'polypeptide(L)'
;MSWTLIKGAEIGKIPPTPTSLEETPQIDQAIASLKKIAYKHGIPTGYKQEQNGRLIQSIFPIQKSETSQISSSSKVNLELHTETAFHPYAPSHVILMCLREDPTALTTFAHVDDIVKSLDEETMFYLKEPLFITAIDESFRMNGEPNKNILLPILTEKDNKLSICFDEFFMRGKTFQAQEALDKLLESIRENTKQIALQGGDVLVLDNRKLVHGRKSFKAKYDGTDRWLLRVLTVDKTPPDTEYIYDDHMVIITEM
;
A
#
# COMPACT_ATOMS: atom_id res chain seq x y z
N MET A 1 -10.14 10.07 11.74
CA MET A 1 -10.80 9.03 10.91
C MET A 1 -9.69 8.42 10.09
N SER A 2 -9.45 7.12 10.22
CA SER A 2 -8.24 6.47 9.62
C SER A 2 -8.41 6.09 8.14
N TRP A 3 -9.60 6.16 7.61
CA TRP A 3 -9.87 6.02 6.19
C TRP A 3 -11.05 6.88 5.75
N THR A 4 -11.06 7.27 4.48
CA THR A 4 -12.12 8.10 3.88
C THR A 4 -12.36 7.66 2.44
N LEU A 5 -13.62 7.52 2.05
CA LEU A 5 -14.02 7.35 0.66
C LEU A 5 -14.61 8.66 0.15
N ILE A 6 -13.91 9.30 -0.76
CA ILE A 6 -14.37 10.49 -1.50
C ILE A 6 -14.99 10.01 -2.79
N LYS A 7 -16.21 10.43 -3.09
CA LYS A 7 -16.94 10.05 -4.32
C LYS A 7 -16.96 11.18 -5.33
N GLY A 8 -16.98 10.81 -6.61
CA GLY A 8 -17.22 11.76 -7.70
C GLY A 8 -16.07 12.73 -7.95
N ALA A 9 -14.82 12.31 -7.70
CA ALA A 9 -13.66 13.10 -8.13
C ALA A 9 -13.64 13.23 -9.66
N GLU A 10 -13.23 14.39 -10.13
CA GLU A 10 -13.13 14.66 -11.58
C GLU A 10 -11.96 13.87 -12.17
N ILE A 11 -12.26 12.89 -13.02
CA ILE A 11 -11.24 12.04 -13.67
C ILE A 11 -11.11 12.30 -15.17
N GLY A 12 -12.04 13.06 -15.76
CA GLY A 12 -12.07 13.32 -17.20
C GLY A 12 -12.42 12.10 -18.04
N LYS A 13 -12.09 12.17 -19.32
CA LYS A 13 -12.26 11.04 -20.24
C LYS A 13 -11.13 10.03 -20.04
N ILE A 14 -11.49 8.81 -19.67
CA ILE A 14 -10.52 7.74 -19.43
C ILE A 14 -10.30 6.93 -20.70
N PRO A 15 -9.06 6.88 -21.22
CA PRO A 15 -8.71 6.05 -22.37
C PRO A 15 -8.74 4.56 -22.01
N PRO A 16 -8.55 3.63 -22.96
CA PRO A 16 -8.39 2.22 -22.67
C PRO A 16 -7.30 1.98 -21.61
N THR A 17 -7.53 1.02 -20.73
CA THR A 17 -6.53 0.63 -19.72
C THR A 17 -5.27 0.12 -20.42
N PRO A 18 -4.06 0.64 -20.06
CA PRO A 18 -2.82 0.18 -20.66
C PRO A 18 -2.53 -1.29 -20.34
N THR A 19 -1.65 -1.91 -21.12
CA THR A 19 -1.12 -3.26 -20.86
C THR A 19 0.32 -3.25 -20.33
N SER A 20 0.99 -2.09 -20.42
CA SER A 20 2.34 -1.86 -19.89
C SER A 20 2.48 -0.45 -19.30
N LEU A 21 3.45 -0.25 -18.41
CA LEU A 21 3.70 1.07 -17.77
C LEU A 21 4.26 2.10 -18.76
N GLU A 22 4.93 1.65 -19.83
CA GLU A 22 5.48 2.51 -20.89
C GLU A 22 4.36 3.13 -21.74
N GLU A 23 3.21 2.46 -21.84
CA GLU A 23 2.05 2.88 -22.65
C GLU A 23 1.04 3.72 -21.87
N THR A 24 1.37 4.15 -20.63
CA THR A 24 0.43 4.92 -19.81
C THR A 24 0.10 6.25 -20.48
N PRO A 25 -1.18 6.46 -20.92
CA PRO A 25 -1.58 7.67 -21.63
C PRO A 25 -1.70 8.87 -20.68
N GLN A 26 -1.80 10.07 -21.27
CA GLN A 26 -2.05 11.29 -20.51
C GLN A 26 -3.48 11.29 -19.93
N ILE A 27 -3.59 11.56 -18.64
CA ILE A 27 -4.82 11.60 -17.83
C ILE A 27 -4.76 12.81 -16.88
N ASP A 28 -4.41 13.98 -17.45
CA ASP A 28 -4.05 15.18 -16.70
C ASP A 28 -5.11 15.63 -15.69
N GLN A 29 -6.41 15.52 -16.05
CA GLN A 29 -7.50 15.91 -15.15
C GLN A 29 -7.54 15.02 -13.90
N ALA A 30 -7.42 13.70 -14.07
CA ALA A 30 -7.38 12.76 -12.97
C ALA A 30 -6.14 12.99 -12.09
N ILE A 31 -4.97 13.23 -12.71
CA ILE A 31 -3.72 13.54 -12.01
C ILE A 31 -3.86 14.83 -11.19
N ALA A 32 -4.41 15.89 -11.76
CA ALA A 32 -4.63 17.17 -11.06
C ALA A 32 -5.60 17.02 -9.89
N SER A 33 -6.70 16.28 -10.07
CA SER A 33 -7.66 15.98 -9.01
C SER A 33 -7.01 15.19 -7.86
N LEU A 34 -6.24 14.15 -8.20
CA LEU A 34 -5.57 13.31 -7.20
C LEU A 34 -4.51 14.10 -6.43
N LYS A 35 -3.68 14.90 -7.11
CA LYS A 35 -2.69 15.79 -6.45
C LYS A 35 -3.37 16.72 -5.44
N LYS A 36 -4.46 17.38 -5.84
CA LYS A 36 -5.22 18.29 -4.95
C LYS A 36 -5.75 17.58 -3.69
N ILE A 37 -6.15 16.32 -3.82
CA ILE A 37 -6.59 15.52 -2.66
C ILE A 37 -5.37 15.14 -1.81
N ALA A 38 -4.29 14.66 -2.42
CA ALA A 38 -3.09 14.21 -1.72
C ALA A 38 -2.47 15.28 -0.81
N TYR A 39 -2.37 16.52 -1.29
CA TYR A 39 -1.85 17.64 -0.49
C TYR A 39 -2.66 17.97 0.77
N LYS A 40 -3.89 17.48 0.89
CA LYS A 40 -4.70 17.61 2.12
C LYS A 40 -4.33 16.57 3.18
N HIS A 41 -3.59 15.53 2.78
CA HIS A 41 -3.23 14.39 3.63
C HIS A 41 -1.72 14.27 3.90
N GLY A 42 -0.93 15.25 3.48
CA GLY A 42 0.50 15.29 3.69
C GLY A 42 1.27 15.76 2.46
N ILE A 43 2.57 15.55 2.45
CA ILE A 43 3.46 15.89 1.35
C ILE A 43 3.47 14.70 0.38
N PRO A 44 2.97 14.84 -0.86
CA PRO A 44 3.02 13.77 -1.84
C PRO A 44 4.47 13.38 -2.15
N THR A 45 4.76 12.09 -2.19
CA THR A 45 6.11 11.58 -2.37
C THR A 45 6.16 10.34 -3.26
N GLY A 46 7.29 10.14 -3.92
CA GLY A 46 7.66 8.89 -4.58
C GLY A 46 8.88 8.26 -3.90
N TYR A 47 9.20 7.04 -4.26
CA TYR A 47 10.43 6.34 -3.89
C TYR A 47 11.24 6.10 -5.16
N LYS A 48 12.54 6.41 -5.13
CA LYS A 48 13.43 6.31 -6.31
C LYS A 48 13.38 4.91 -6.93
N GLN A 49 13.27 3.89 -6.12
CA GLN A 49 13.24 2.49 -6.52
C GLN A 49 11.90 2.09 -7.17
N GLU A 50 10.78 2.76 -6.84
CA GLU A 50 9.47 2.47 -7.39
C GLU A 50 9.15 3.34 -8.61
N GLN A 51 8.95 2.72 -9.76
CA GLN A 51 8.59 3.40 -11.02
C GLN A 51 9.45 4.65 -11.30
N ASN A 52 10.77 4.59 -10.99
CA ASN A 52 11.72 5.71 -11.15
C ASN A 52 11.30 6.99 -10.38
N GLY A 53 10.76 6.85 -9.17
CA GLY A 53 10.36 7.96 -8.33
C GLY A 53 9.07 8.65 -8.75
N ARG A 54 8.24 8.05 -9.62
CA ARG A 54 6.97 8.65 -10.03
C ARG A 54 6.09 8.96 -8.83
N LEU A 55 5.61 10.19 -8.77
CA LEU A 55 4.71 10.67 -7.72
C LEU A 55 3.35 9.99 -7.79
N ILE A 56 2.81 9.88 -8.99
CA ILE A 56 1.53 9.23 -9.25
C ILE A 56 1.79 7.98 -10.07
N GLN A 57 1.43 6.86 -9.50
CA GLN A 57 1.67 5.54 -10.06
C GLN A 57 0.38 4.96 -10.61
N SER A 58 0.43 4.43 -11.82
CA SER A 58 -0.66 3.68 -12.42
C SER A 58 -0.65 2.23 -11.93
N ILE A 59 -1.82 1.75 -11.48
CA ILE A 59 -2.04 0.36 -11.05
C ILE A 59 -3.12 -0.27 -11.92
N PHE A 60 -2.72 -1.19 -12.75
CA PHE A 60 -3.58 -2.00 -13.62
C PHE A 60 -2.95 -3.39 -13.80
N PRO A 61 -3.73 -4.41 -14.22
CA PRO A 61 -3.19 -5.74 -14.35
C PRO A 61 -2.17 -5.81 -15.50
N ILE A 62 -1.01 -6.42 -15.22
CA ILE A 62 0.06 -6.69 -16.19
C ILE A 62 0.22 -8.20 -16.30
N GLN A 63 0.05 -8.76 -17.51
CA GLN A 63 -0.02 -10.20 -17.74
C GLN A 63 1.22 -10.96 -17.22
N LYS A 64 2.42 -10.42 -17.45
CA LYS A 64 3.67 -11.05 -16.96
C LYS A 64 3.79 -11.13 -15.43
N SER A 65 2.99 -10.36 -14.71
CA SER A 65 3.03 -10.25 -13.24
C SER A 65 1.75 -10.79 -12.57
N GLU A 66 0.87 -11.46 -13.30
CA GLU A 66 -0.48 -11.84 -12.85
C GLU A 66 -0.51 -12.73 -11.59
N THR A 67 0.58 -13.43 -11.27
CA THR A 67 0.73 -14.32 -10.10
C THR A 67 1.71 -13.80 -9.05
N SER A 68 2.27 -12.60 -9.23
CA SER A 68 3.23 -12.00 -8.30
C SER A 68 2.52 -11.26 -7.14
N GLN A 69 3.21 -11.12 -5.99
CA GLN A 69 2.71 -10.33 -4.84
C GLN A 69 3.00 -8.83 -5.04
N ILE A 70 2.43 -8.24 -6.10
CA ILE A 70 2.56 -6.81 -6.42
C ILE A 70 1.21 -6.24 -6.87
N SER A 71 1.09 -4.91 -6.84
CA SER A 71 -0.16 -4.20 -7.13
C SER A 71 -0.73 -4.45 -8.53
N SER A 72 0.13 -4.78 -9.52
CA SER A 72 -0.25 -5.09 -10.91
C SER A 72 -0.61 -6.56 -11.15
N SER A 73 -0.63 -7.41 -10.13
CA SER A 73 -1.11 -8.79 -10.25
C SER A 73 -2.63 -8.85 -10.38
N SER A 74 -3.15 -10.02 -10.77
CA SER A 74 -4.61 -10.23 -10.90
C SER A 74 -5.06 -11.61 -10.42
N LYS A 75 -4.30 -12.66 -10.69
CA LYS A 75 -4.71 -14.05 -10.40
C LYS A 75 -4.56 -14.47 -8.94
N VAL A 76 -3.81 -13.71 -8.16
CA VAL A 76 -3.61 -13.95 -6.72
C VAL A 76 -4.21 -12.81 -5.90
N ASN A 77 -4.54 -13.08 -4.64
CA ASN A 77 -4.77 -12.00 -3.70
C ASN A 77 -3.47 -11.21 -3.53
N LEU A 78 -3.56 -9.90 -3.49
CA LEU A 78 -2.51 -9.10 -2.91
C LEU A 78 -2.74 -9.16 -1.40
N GLU A 79 -1.84 -9.82 -0.69
CA GLU A 79 -1.99 -10.08 0.73
C GLU A 79 -1.99 -8.78 1.54
N LEU A 80 -2.52 -8.84 2.76
CA LEU A 80 -2.70 -7.66 3.60
C LEU A 80 -1.34 -7.13 4.10
N HIS A 81 -1.09 -5.86 3.87
CA HIS A 81 0.17 -5.19 4.21
C HIS A 81 -0.05 -3.70 4.54
N THR A 82 0.90 -3.12 5.23
CA THR A 82 1.13 -1.68 5.23
C THR A 82 2.12 -1.35 4.10
N GLU A 83 1.91 -0.24 3.42
CA GLU A 83 2.77 0.17 2.30
C GLU A 83 4.20 0.36 2.76
N THR A 84 5.17 -0.28 2.08
CA THR A 84 6.61 -0.23 2.37
C THR A 84 6.96 -0.51 3.84
N ALA A 85 6.40 -1.59 4.43
CA ALA A 85 6.56 -1.96 5.84
C ALA A 85 8.01 -2.05 6.33
N PHE A 86 8.93 -2.34 5.43
CA PHE A 86 10.37 -2.45 5.69
C PHE A 86 11.10 -1.10 5.72
N HIS A 87 10.48 -0.02 5.19
CA HIS A 87 11.18 1.24 4.94
C HIS A 87 11.13 2.19 6.15
N PRO A 88 12.24 2.81 6.59
CA PRO A 88 12.26 3.71 7.74
C PRO A 88 11.39 4.97 7.54
N TYR A 89 11.17 5.35 6.29
CA TYR A 89 10.28 6.45 5.89
C TYR A 89 9.06 5.92 5.14
N ALA A 90 8.38 4.93 5.72
CA ALA A 90 7.11 4.44 5.19
C ALA A 90 6.08 5.58 5.07
N PRO A 91 5.21 5.58 4.04
CA PRO A 91 4.25 6.65 3.85
C PRO A 91 3.24 6.71 4.99
N SER A 92 2.77 7.91 5.31
CA SER A 92 1.69 8.10 6.27
C SER A 92 0.32 7.77 5.69
N HIS A 93 0.11 8.02 4.39
CA HIS A 93 -1.14 7.66 3.72
C HIS A 93 -0.88 7.01 2.36
N VAL A 94 -1.79 6.08 2.03
CA VAL A 94 -1.96 5.53 0.69
C VAL A 94 -3.28 6.06 0.14
N ILE A 95 -3.24 6.69 -1.03
CA ILE A 95 -4.41 7.29 -1.67
C ILE A 95 -4.61 6.64 -3.03
N LEU A 96 -5.75 5.99 -3.21
CA LEU A 96 -6.12 5.25 -4.41
C LEU A 96 -7.30 5.94 -5.10
N MET A 97 -7.12 6.39 -6.34
CA MET A 97 -8.20 6.94 -7.18
C MET A 97 -8.58 5.91 -8.25
N CYS A 98 -9.84 5.59 -8.37
CA CYS A 98 -10.36 4.69 -9.40
C CYS A 98 -10.63 5.43 -10.70
N LEU A 99 -9.93 5.06 -11.77
CA LEU A 99 -10.20 5.54 -13.13
C LEU A 99 -11.17 4.61 -13.86
N ARG A 100 -10.97 3.31 -13.71
CA ARG A 100 -11.83 2.26 -14.27
C ARG A 100 -12.05 1.17 -13.24
N GLU A 101 -13.29 0.87 -12.99
CA GLU A 101 -13.73 -0.13 -12.03
C GLU A 101 -13.64 -1.57 -12.56
N ASP A 102 -13.50 -2.50 -11.65
CA ASP A 102 -13.85 -3.91 -11.79
C ASP A 102 -14.53 -4.33 -10.48
N PRO A 103 -15.84 -4.67 -10.50
CA PRO A 103 -16.59 -4.99 -9.28
C PRO A 103 -16.08 -6.26 -8.57
N THR A 104 -15.28 -7.08 -9.23
CA THR A 104 -14.68 -8.30 -8.64
C THR A 104 -13.32 -8.04 -8.00
N ALA A 105 -12.61 -6.98 -8.41
CA ALA A 105 -11.30 -6.59 -7.88
C ALA A 105 -11.43 -5.78 -6.58
N LEU A 106 -11.94 -6.42 -5.52
CA LEU A 106 -12.24 -5.78 -4.24
C LEU A 106 -10.95 -5.33 -3.55
N THR A 107 -10.89 -4.07 -3.17
CA THR A 107 -9.86 -3.57 -2.23
C THR A 107 -10.26 -4.01 -0.83
N THR A 108 -9.31 -4.59 -0.09
CA THR A 108 -9.50 -5.10 1.28
C THR A 108 -8.71 -4.25 2.27
N PHE A 109 -9.22 -4.06 3.48
CA PHE A 109 -8.50 -3.35 4.54
C PHE A 109 -9.05 -3.69 5.93
N ALA A 110 -8.19 -3.63 6.95
CA ALA A 110 -8.57 -3.81 8.35
C ALA A 110 -7.89 -2.76 9.23
N HIS A 111 -8.60 -2.30 10.26
CA HIS A 111 -8.13 -1.25 11.16
C HIS A 111 -7.49 -1.83 12.41
N VAL A 112 -6.34 -1.29 12.83
CA VAL A 112 -5.59 -1.78 13.99
C VAL A 112 -6.44 -1.83 15.27
N ASP A 113 -7.26 -0.81 15.54
CA ASP A 113 -8.09 -0.77 16.74
C ASP A 113 -9.22 -1.83 16.74
N ASP A 114 -9.63 -2.32 15.56
CA ASP A 114 -10.57 -3.45 15.47
C ASP A 114 -9.83 -4.78 15.62
N ILE A 115 -8.67 -4.93 15.01
CA ILE A 115 -7.81 -6.11 15.04
C ILE A 115 -7.41 -6.45 16.49
N VAL A 116 -6.95 -5.48 17.27
CA VAL A 116 -6.41 -5.74 18.62
C VAL A 116 -7.46 -6.10 19.66
N LYS A 117 -8.76 -5.91 19.39
CA LYS A 117 -9.84 -6.17 20.36
C LYS A 117 -9.95 -7.63 20.77
N SER A 118 -9.60 -8.55 19.91
CA SER A 118 -9.66 -10.00 20.15
C SER A 118 -8.35 -10.60 20.64
N LEU A 119 -7.27 -9.81 20.71
CA LEU A 119 -5.95 -10.28 21.09
C LEU A 119 -5.77 -10.23 22.62
N ASP A 120 -5.20 -11.31 23.17
CA ASP A 120 -4.84 -11.37 24.59
C ASP A 120 -3.59 -10.53 24.92
N GLU A 121 -3.35 -10.30 26.21
CA GLU A 121 -2.25 -9.46 26.68
C GLU A 121 -0.88 -10.02 26.32
N GLU A 122 -0.71 -11.34 26.31
CA GLU A 122 0.54 -11.99 25.93
C GLU A 122 0.84 -11.78 24.45
N THR A 123 -0.15 -11.97 23.58
CA THR A 123 -0.05 -11.67 22.15
C THR A 123 0.30 -10.21 21.91
N MET A 124 -0.39 -9.29 22.59
CA MET A 124 -0.11 -7.84 22.51
C MET A 124 1.29 -7.48 22.96
N PHE A 125 1.82 -8.16 23.98
CA PHE A 125 3.20 -7.97 24.46
C PHE A 125 4.19 -8.36 23.35
N TYR A 126 4.09 -9.57 22.77
CA TYR A 126 5.01 -10.00 21.73
C TYR A 126 4.93 -9.15 20.48
N LEU A 127 3.73 -8.72 20.04
CA LEU A 127 3.57 -7.87 18.86
C LEU A 127 4.22 -6.48 18.99
N LYS A 128 4.46 -5.99 20.21
CA LYS A 128 5.17 -4.73 20.49
C LYS A 128 6.69 -4.89 20.56
N GLU A 129 7.20 -6.12 20.63
CA GLU A 129 8.63 -6.38 20.67
C GLU A 129 9.23 -6.46 19.26
N PRO A 130 10.51 -6.07 19.04
CA PRO A 130 11.18 -6.16 17.73
C PRO A 130 11.59 -7.62 17.44
N LEU A 131 10.60 -8.50 17.32
CA LEU A 131 10.76 -9.94 17.13
C LEU A 131 10.26 -10.44 15.78
N PHE A 132 9.90 -9.53 14.85
CA PHE A 132 9.38 -9.91 13.55
C PHE A 132 10.35 -9.52 12.45
N ILE A 133 10.67 -10.50 11.61
CA ILE A 133 11.54 -10.32 10.46
C ILE A 133 10.66 -10.06 9.26
N THR A 134 10.93 -8.96 8.55
CA THR A 134 10.36 -8.69 7.23
C THR A 134 11.45 -8.64 6.17
N ALA A 135 11.04 -8.77 4.91
CA ALA A 135 11.92 -8.69 3.76
C ALA A 135 11.72 -7.36 3.02
N ILE A 136 12.68 -6.96 2.23
CA ILE A 136 12.59 -5.81 1.32
C ILE A 136 11.90 -6.27 0.04
N ASP A 137 10.90 -5.54 -0.42
CA ASP A 137 10.23 -5.78 -1.70
C ASP A 137 11.22 -5.83 -2.86
N GLU A 138 10.95 -6.68 -3.85
CA GLU A 138 11.83 -6.85 -5.00
C GLU A 138 12.06 -5.54 -5.76
N SER A 139 11.06 -4.66 -5.84
CA SER A 139 11.16 -3.35 -6.47
C SER A 139 12.13 -2.38 -5.79
N PHE A 140 12.43 -2.59 -4.51
CA PHE A 140 13.35 -1.76 -3.71
C PHE A 140 14.77 -2.34 -3.62
N ARG A 141 15.00 -3.56 -4.11
CA ARG A 141 16.33 -4.19 -4.07
C ARG A 141 17.15 -3.81 -5.29
N MET A 142 18.42 -3.45 -5.05
CA MET A 142 19.36 -3.32 -6.15
C MET A 142 19.65 -4.69 -6.77
N ASN A 143 19.87 -4.73 -8.08
CA ASN A 143 20.14 -5.96 -8.82
C ASN A 143 21.30 -6.76 -8.20
N GLY A 144 21.01 -8.00 -7.78
CA GLY A 144 22.00 -8.95 -7.26
C GLY A 144 22.28 -8.84 -5.76
N GLU A 145 21.68 -7.90 -5.02
CA GLU A 145 21.83 -7.88 -3.57
C GLU A 145 20.94 -8.93 -2.88
N PRO A 146 21.47 -9.62 -1.84
CA PRO A 146 20.68 -10.53 -1.05
C PRO A 146 19.60 -9.74 -0.29
N ASN A 147 18.44 -10.38 -0.08
CA ASN A 147 17.39 -9.77 0.73
C ASN A 147 17.87 -9.55 2.16
N LYS A 148 17.83 -8.31 2.63
CA LYS A 148 18.15 -7.96 4.02
C LYS A 148 16.95 -8.25 4.90
N ASN A 149 17.18 -8.99 5.98
CA ASN A 149 16.17 -9.20 7.01
C ASN A 149 16.13 -7.99 7.93
N ILE A 150 14.99 -7.33 7.98
CA ILE A 150 14.75 -6.20 8.87
C ILE A 150 13.95 -6.69 10.07
N LEU A 151 14.43 -6.41 11.25
CA LEU A 151 13.80 -6.79 12.51
C LEU A 151 13.03 -5.59 13.07
N LEU A 152 11.73 -5.74 13.29
CA LEU A 152 10.86 -4.68 13.77
C LEU A 152 9.69 -5.21 14.61
N PRO A 153 9.05 -4.35 15.43
CA PRO A 153 7.77 -4.67 16.05
C PRO A 153 6.63 -4.50 15.04
N ILE A 154 5.58 -5.30 15.18
CA ILE A 154 4.35 -5.12 14.37
C ILE A 154 3.49 -3.99 14.92
N LEU A 155 3.36 -3.89 16.24
CA LEU A 155 2.61 -2.83 16.90
C LEU A 155 3.55 -1.85 17.59
N THR A 156 3.30 -0.57 17.38
CA THR A 156 3.94 0.50 18.14
C THR A 156 2.87 1.39 18.78
N GLU A 157 3.18 1.92 19.96
CA GLU A 157 2.24 2.79 20.68
C GLU A 157 2.93 4.11 21.02
N LYS A 158 2.31 5.20 20.63
CA LYS A 158 2.76 6.55 20.96
C LYS A 158 1.56 7.43 21.32
N ASP A 159 1.63 8.14 22.44
CA ASP A 159 0.57 9.03 22.93
C ASP A 159 -0.79 8.29 22.99
N ASN A 160 -0.83 7.07 23.50
CA ASN A 160 -1.97 6.16 23.56
C ASN A 160 -2.61 5.86 22.18
N LYS A 161 -1.84 5.95 21.12
CA LYS A 161 -2.28 5.61 19.75
C LYS A 161 -1.45 4.46 19.21
N LEU A 162 -2.10 3.32 18.97
CA LEU A 162 -1.49 2.18 18.31
C LEU A 162 -1.23 2.47 16.83
N SER A 163 -0.11 1.99 16.34
CA SER A 163 0.20 1.93 14.92
C SER A 163 0.60 0.51 14.56
N ILE A 164 0.33 0.10 13.33
CA ILE A 164 0.65 -1.21 12.80
C ILE A 164 1.65 -1.07 11.65
N CYS A 165 2.65 -1.98 11.63
CA CYS A 165 3.60 -2.17 10.54
C CYS A 165 3.60 -3.66 10.21
N PHE A 166 3.06 -4.06 9.06
CA PHE A 166 2.73 -5.45 8.81
C PHE A 166 2.83 -5.81 7.33
N ASP A 167 3.26 -7.03 7.05
CA ASP A 167 3.22 -7.63 5.73
C ASP A 167 2.96 -9.14 5.86
N GLU A 168 1.79 -9.59 5.42
CA GLU A 168 1.37 -10.99 5.53
C GLU A 168 2.29 -11.94 4.74
N PHE A 169 2.82 -11.48 3.60
CA PHE A 169 3.63 -12.32 2.72
C PHE A 169 5.08 -12.47 3.20
N PHE A 170 5.66 -11.40 3.74
CA PHE A 170 7.09 -11.37 4.09
C PHE A 170 7.37 -11.57 5.58
N MET A 171 6.44 -11.24 6.48
CA MET A 171 6.71 -11.28 7.92
C MET A 171 6.75 -12.68 8.50
N ARG A 172 7.66 -12.87 9.46
CA ARG A 172 7.83 -14.09 10.26
C ARG A 172 8.26 -13.74 11.68
N GLY A 173 7.77 -14.52 12.66
CA GLY A 173 8.27 -14.45 14.03
C GLY A 173 9.68 -15.02 14.15
N LYS A 174 10.56 -14.34 14.87
CA LYS A 174 11.93 -14.78 15.15
C LYS A 174 11.98 -15.90 16.21
N THR A 175 10.97 -15.95 17.08
CA THR A 175 10.82 -16.98 18.13
C THR A 175 9.49 -17.70 17.93
N PHE A 176 9.32 -18.84 18.61
CA PHE A 176 8.06 -19.58 18.60
C PHE A 176 6.89 -18.71 19.09
N GLN A 177 7.08 -18.02 20.22
CA GLN A 177 6.04 -17.14 20.79
C GLN A 177 5.68 -15.96 19.87
N ALA A 178 6.70 -15.35 19.23
CA ALA A 178 6.44 -14.30 18.23
C ALA A 178 5.68 -14.84 17.02
N GLN A 179 5.96 -16.07 16.58
CA GLN A 179 5.20 -16.69 15.49
C GLN A 179 3.76 -16.98 15.90
N GLU A 180 3.51 -17.51 17.10
CA GLU A 180 2.15 -17.72 17.63
C GLU A 180 1.38 -16.40 17.71
N ALA A 181 2.03 -15.32 18.17
CA ALA A 181 1.44 -14.00 18.23
C ALA A 181 1.09 -13.46 16.81
N LEU A 182 1.96 -13.71 15.82
CA LEU A 182 1.72 -13.38 14.42
C LEU A 182 0.53 -14.16 13.85
N ASP A 183 0.42 -15.45 14.15
CA ASP A 183 -0.66 -16.30 13.66
C ASP A 183 -2.02 -15.85 14.22
N LYS A 184 -2.09 -15.53 15.52
CA LYS A 184 -3.29 -14.95 16.15
C LYS A 184 -3.66 -13.58 15.56
N LEU A 185 -2.65 -12.74 15.29
CA LEU A 185 -2.86 -11.46 14.61
C LEU A 185 -3.46 -11.66 13.21
N LEU A 186 -2.95 -12.61 12.44
CA LEU A 186 -3.46 -12.94 11.10
C LEU A 186 -4.93 -13.38 11.13
N GLU A 187 -5.33 -14.22 12.09
CA GLU A 187 -6.72 -14.61 12.28
C GLU A 187 -7.60 -13.38 12.55
N SER A 188 -7.18 -12.54 13.50
CA SER A 188 -7.92 -11.32 13.83
C SER A 188 -8.00 -10.33 12.65
N ILE A 189 -6.93 -10.16 11.88
CA ILE A 189 -6.94 -9.34 10.67
C ILE A 189 -8.00 -9.84 9.68
N ARG A 190 -8.04 -11.16 9.42
CA ARG A 190 -8.99 -11.78 8.48
C ARG A 190 -10.44 -11.60 8.91
N GLU A 191 -10.72 -11.75 10.21
CA GLU A 191 -12.06 -11.56 10.79
C GLU A 191 -12.54 -10.10 10.69
N ASN A 192 -11.63 -9.14 10.79
CA ASN A 192 -11.93 -7.70 10.77
C ASN A 192 -11.76 -7.05 9.39
N THR A 193 -11.45 -7.83 8.35
CA THR A 193 -11.21 -7.32 7.00
C THR A 193 -12.51 -6.87 6.34
N LYS A 194 -12.56 -5.60 5.97
CA LYS A 194 -13.60 -4.97 5.15
C LYS A 194 -13.22 -5.04 3.69
N GLN A 195 -14.22 -5.00 2.81
CA GLN A 195 -14.03 -5.07 1.36
C GLN A 195 -14.83 -3.97 0.68
N ILE A 196 -14.25 -3.36 -0.36
CA ILE A 196 -14.89 -2.31 -1.13
C ILE A 196 -14.57 -2.46 -2.63
N ALA A 197 -15.60 -2.36 -3.47
CA ALA A 197 -15.43 -2.16 -4.90
C ALA A 197 -15.40 -0.66 -5.19
N LEU A 198 -14.26 -0.13 -5.65
CA LEU A 198 -14.14 1.27 -6.03
C LEU A 198 -14.77 1.48 -7.40
N GLN A 199 -15.54 2.54 -7.52
CA GLN A 199 -16.18 2.98 -8.77
C GLN A 199 -15.36 4.10 -9.42
N GLY A 200 -15.56 4.33 -10.74
CA GLY A 200 -14.90 5.44 -11.44
C GLY A 200 -15.16 6.78 -10.76
N GLY A 201 -14.07 7.49 -10.41
CA GLY A 201 -14.11 8.75 -9.64
C GLY A 201 -14.12 8.57 -8.12
N ASP A 202 -14.12 7.36 -7.59
CA ASP A 202 -13.91 7.13 -6.15
C ASP A 202 -12.45 7.32 -5.78
N VAL A 203 -12.19 7.97 -4.63
CA VAL A 203 -10.86 8.10 -4.04
C VAL A 203 -10.88 7.54 -2.62
N LEU A 204 -10.13 6.47 -2.40
CA LEU A 204 -9.94 5.85 -1.10
C LEU A 204 -8.65 6.36 -0.47
N VAL A 205 -8.75 7.00 0.68
CA VAL A 205 -7.62 7.47 1.49
C VAL A 205 -7.47 6.54 2.70
N LEU A 206 -6.29 5.99 2.90
CA LEU A 206 -5.95 5.07 3.99
C LEU A 206 -4.79 5.63 4.81
N ASP A 207 -4.95 5.77 6.13
CA ASP A 207 -3.83 6.00 7.06
C ASP A 207 -3.00 4.71 7.17
N ASN A 208 -1.84 4.71 6.55
CA ASN A 208 -0.96 3.54 6.44
C ASN A 208 -0.42 3.03 7.78
N ARG A 209 -0.50 3.86 8.83
CA ARG A 209 -0.08 3.49 10.20
C ARG A 209 -1.18 2.81 10.99
N LYS A 210 -2.43 2.88 10.48
CA LYS A 210 -3.64 2.40 11.16
C LYS A 210 -4.30 1.24 10.46
N LEU A 211 -3.99 1.04 9.19
CA LEU A 211 -4.69 0.11 8.32
C LEU A 211 -3.70 -0.78 7.58
N VAL A 212 -3.98 -2.07 7.60
CA VAL A 212 -3.46 -2.99 6.60
C VAL A 212 -4.42 -3.02 5.43
N HIS A 213 -3.90 -3.17 4.21
CA HIS A 213 -4.71 -3.21 3.01
C HIS A 213 -4.20 -4.23 2.01
N GLY A 214 -5.05 -4.60 1.08
CA GLY A 214 -4.74 -5.58 0.04
C GLY A 214 -5.82 -5.58 -1.05
N ARG A 215 -5.89 -6.65 -1.83
CA ARG A 215 -6.86 -6.79 -2.92
C ARG A 215 -7.20 -8.26 -3.17
N LYS A 216 -8.47 -8.56 -3.39
CA LYS A 216 -8.90 -9.89 -3.85
C LYS A 216 -8.43 -10.15 -5.28
N SER A 217 -8.11 -11.40 -5.58
CA SER A 217 -7.86 -11.83 -6.96
C SER A 217 -9.05 -11.53 -7.86
N PHE A 218 -8.79 -11.27 -9.12
CA PHE A 218 -9.81 -11.03 -10.16
C PHE A 218 -9.32 -11.53 -11.51
N LYS A 219 -10.23 -11.61 -12.48
CA LYS A 219 -9.91 -12.08 -13.83
C LYS A 219 -9.67 -10.89 -14.75
N ALA A 220 -8.40 -10.59 -15.01
CA ALA A 220 -8.04 -9.60 -16.01
C ALA A 220 -8.30 -10.10 -17.44
N LYS A 221 -8.58 -9.19 -18.36
CA LYS A 221 -8.90 -9.44 -19.76
C LYS A 221 -7.79 -9.01 -20.70
N TYR A 222 -7.02 -7.98 -20.33
CA TYR A 222 -5.94 -7.37 -21.12
C TYR A 222 -6.41 -6.79 -22.46
N ASP A 223 -7.65 -6.30 -22.49
CA ASP A 223 -8.34 -5.80 -23.68
C ASP A 223 -8.63 -4.29 -23.64
N GLY A 224 -8.06 -3.57 -22.66
CA GLY A 224 -8.29 -2.15 -22.43
C GLY A 224 -9.50 -1.83 -21.55
N THR A 225 -10.21 -2.84 -21.05
CA THR A 225 -11.37 -2.66 -20.15
C THR A 225 -11.09 -3.01 -18.70
N ASP A 226 -9.86 -3.39 -18.38
CA ASP A 226 -9.46 -3.80 -17.05
C ASP A 226 -9.46 -2.66 -16.03
N ARG A 227 -9.55 -3.02 -14.75
CA ARG A 227 -9.41 -2.11 -13.63
C ARG A 227 -8.17 -1.25 -13.75
N TRP A 228 -8.32 0.05 -13.49
CA TRP A 228 -7.23 1.00 -13.48
C TRP A 228 -7.36 1.96 -12.31
N LEU A 229 -6.37 1.95 -11.42
CA LEU A 229 -6.26 2.93 -10.34
C LEU A 229 -5.03 3.83 -10.54
N LEU A 230 -5.10 5.01 -9.95
CA LEU A 230 -3.91 5.81 -9.61
C LEU A 230 -3.62 5.68 -8.12
N ARG A 231 -2.35 5.55 -7.77
CA ARG A 231 -1.85 5.60 -6.39
C ARG A 231 -0.97 6.84 -6.21
N VAL A 232 -1.13 7.54 -5.10
CA VAL A 232 -0.17 8.51 -4.58
C VAL A 232 0.07 8.24 -3.10
N LEU A 233 1.31 8.36 -2.70
CA LEU A 233 1.76 8.19 -1.31
C LEU A 233 2.04 9.57 -0.72
N THR A 234 1.82 9.74 0.60
CA THR A 234 2.16 10.99 1.30
C THR A 234 2.95 10.70 2.56
N VAL A 235 3.76 11.67 2.98
CA VAL A 235 4.43 11.66 4.27
C VAL A 235 4.07 12.90 5.06
N ASP A 236 4.10 12.82 6.41
CA ASP A 236 3.79 13.97 7.27
C ASP A 236 4.91 15.00 7.32
N LYS A 237 6.16 14.55 7.10
CA LYS A 237 7.38 15.38 7.13
C LYS A 237 8.32 14.94 6.04
N THR A 238 9.08 15.88 5.49
CA THR A 238 10.14 15.57 4.53
C THR A 238 11.22 14.70 5.20
N PRO A 239 11.49 13.49 4.68
CA PRO A 239 12.61 12.68 5.13
C PRO A 239 13.95 13.35 4.84
N PRO A 240 15.03 13.05 5.62
CA PRO A 240 16.34 13.67 5.43
C PRO A 240 16.94 13.34 4.06
N ASP A 241 16.74 12.10 3.58
CA ASP A 241 17.28 11.63 2.30
C ASP A 241 16.24 11.82 1.20
N THR A 242 16.10 13.05 0.72
CA THR A 242 15.08 13.44 -0.25
C THR A 242 15.71 14.28 -1.35
N GLU A 243 15.33 13.97 -2.59
CA GLU A 243 15.62 14.82 -3.78
C GLU A 243 14.32 15.41 -4.31
N TYR A 244 14.40 16.61 -4.90
CA TYR A 244 13.30 17.22 -5.64
C TYR A 244 13.56 17.07 -7.12
N ILE A 245 12.65 16.38 -7.81
CA ILE A 245 12.71 16.13 -9.25
C ILE A 245 11.48 16.78 -9.89
N TYR A 246 11.67 17.53 -10.98
CA TYR A 246 10.62 18.18 -11.77
C TYR A 246 9.42 18.75 -10.95
N ASP A 247 9.19 20.06 -11.03
CA ASP A 247 8.06 20.75 -10.39
C ASP A 247 7.93 20.53 -8.87
N ASP A 248 9.04 20.55 -8.13
CA ASP A 248 9.10 20.30 -6.67
C ASP A 248 8.56 18.93 -6.23
N HIS A 249 8.61 17.95 -7.11
CA HIS A 249 8.24 16.59 -6.82
C HIS A 249 9.24 15.95 -5.86
N MET A 250 8.80 15.62 -4.66
CA MET A 250 9.63 15.00 -3.63
C MET A 250 9.81 13.50 -3.87
N VAL A 251 11.06 13.05 -3.89
CA VAL A 251 11.44 11.64 -4.03
C VAL A 251 12.37 11.24 -2.89
N ILE A 252 12.01 10.16 -2.20
CA ILE A 252 12.84 9.54 -1.17
C ILE A 252 13.88 8.68 -1.89
N ILE A 253 15.16 8.93 -1.60
CA ILE A 253 16.30 8.27 -2.26
C ILE A 253 17.02 7.29 -1.34
N THR A 254 16.56 7.12 -0.11
CA THR A 254 17.17 6.19 0.86
C THR A 254 17.32 4.80 0.25
N GLU A 255 18.54 4.31 0.23
CA GLU A 255 18.87 2.93 -0.18
C GLU A 255 18.65 1.98 1.00
N MET A 256 18.10 0.77 0.74
CA MET A 256 17.72 -0.22 1.75
C MET A 256 18.76 -1.34 1.86
#